data_8256d7b78595d28b46f3af2a922c4f7a
#
_entry.id   8256d7b78595d28b46f3af2a922c4f7a
#
_cell.length_a   1.000
_cell.length_b   1.000
_cell.length_c   1.000
_cell.angle_alpha   90.00
_cell.angle_beta   90.00
_cell.angle_gamma   90.00
#
_symmetry.space_group_name_H-M   'P 1'
#
loop_
_entity.id
_entity.type
_entity.pdbx_description
1 polymer ?
#
loop_
_entity_poly.entity_id
_entity_poly.type
_entity_poly.pdbx_seq_one_letter_code
_entity_poly.pdbx_strand_id
1 'polypeptide(L)'
;MKRFNIIKTVSVAAFTTTLLFASCTGNFDELNTHPTDVYPEDMTPTERVGTLFVAMTRLLNACQENNSQHTEQMVGQYGGYFATTAPWNGTNFGTFNPSADWVDVPYKDMFTEFYPNFQTIKESTGGTGYIYAWASILRVGVMLRVADIYGPIPYSEMGKGEFQ
;
A
#
# COMPACT_ATOMS: atom_id res chain seq x y z
N MET A 1 59.90 23.76 21.77
CA MET A 1 59.10 24.39 20.71
C MET A 1 58.26 23.41 19.86
N LYS A 2 58.72 22.22 19.51
CA LYS A 2 57.94 21.24 18.68
C LYS A 2 56.65 20.75 19.32
N ARG A 3 56.59 20.48 20.63
CA ARG A 3 55.36 19.97 21.32
C ARG A 3 54.22 20.98 21.34
N PHE A 4 54.52 22.27 21.43
CA PHE A 4 53.49 23.31 21.47
C PHE A 4 52.77 23.49 20.12
N ASN A 5 53.47 23.26 19.01
CA ASN A 5 52.89 23.31 17.68
C ASN A 5 51.98 22.09 17.39
N ILE A 6 52.35 20.91 17.89
CA ILE A 6 51.55 19.70 17.72
C ILE A 6 50.19 19.85 18.43
N ILE A 7 50.17 20.38 19.66
CA ILE A 7 48.93 20.59 20.41
C ILE A 7 48.01 21.58 19.69
N LYS A 8 48.54 22.67 19.15
CA LYS A 8 47.76 23.64 18.37
C LYS A 8 47.17 23.01 17.10
N THR A 9 47.96 22.22 16.39
CA THR A 9 47.50 21.55 15.15
C THR A 9 46.41 20.52 15.44
N VAL A 10 46.55 19.73 16.49
CA VAL A 10 45.54 18.75 16.93
C VAL A 10 44.26 19.45 17.38
N SER A 11 44.35 20.55 18.12
CA SER A 11 43.16 21.29 18.57
C SER A 11 42.40 21.92 17.40
N VAL A 12 43.13 22.49 16.41
CA VAL A 12 42.49 23.05 15.20
C VAL A 12 41.83 21.94 14.38
N ALA A 13 42.49 20.80 14.19
CA ALA A 13 41.94 19.67 13.47
C ALA A 13 40.67 19.12 14.17
N ALA A 14 40.69 18.96 15.49
CA ALA A 14 39.54 18.50 16.26
C ALA A 14 38.35 19.49 16.15
N PHE A 15 38.61 20.78 16.24
CA PHE A 15 37.58 21.82 16.12
C PHE A 15 36.97 21.87 14.72
N THR A 16 37.77 21.70 13.67
CA THR A 16 37.30 21.66 12.27
C THR A 16 36.46 20.41 12.01
N THR A 17 36.84 19.27 12.59
CA THR A 17 36.05 18.01 12.45
C THR A 17 34.69 18.13 13.13
N THR A 18 34.63 18.76 14.31
CA THR A 18 33.36 18.94 15.03
C THR A 18 32.38 19.85 14.27
N LEU A 19 32.89 20.86 13.56
CA LEU A 19 32.07 21.76 12.73
C LEU A 19 31.49 21.05 11.49
N LEU A 20 32.19 20.06 10.96
CA LEU A 20 31.67 19.29 9.80
C LEU A 20 30.52 18.36 10.15
N PHE A 21 30.38 17.93 11.40
CA PHE A 21 29.26 17.11 11.85
C PHE A 21 28.03 17.92 12.32
N ALA A 22 28.18 19.23 12.54
CA ALA A 22 27.07 20.09 12.95
C ALA A 22 26.23 20.64 11.78
N SER A 23 26.64 20.35 10.54
CA SER A 23 25.97 20.85 9.34
C SER A 23 24.95 19.84 8.82
N CYS A 24 23.72 20.24 8.69
CA CYS A 24 22.61 19.67 7.89
C CYS A 24 21.41 19.02 8.60
N THR A 25 21.33 18.98 9.94
CA THR A 25 20.11 18.44 10.56
C THR A 25 19.14 19.51 11.09
N GLY A 26 19.54 20.78 11.08
CA GLY A 26 18.77 21.87 11.69
C GLY A 26 17.39 22.13 11.07
N ASN A 27 17.21 21.81 9.78
CA ASN A 27 15.96 22.04 9.06
C ASN A 27 15.40 20.74 8.44
N PHE A 28 15.85 19.57 8.95
CA PHE A 28 15.44 18.29 8.39
C PHE A 28 13.92 18.09 8.46
N ASP A 29 13.31 18.39 9.58
CA ASP A 29 11.87 18.26 9.77
C ASP A 29 11.10 19.26 8.90
N GLU A 30 11.56 20.50 8.79
CA GLU A 30 10.94 21.53 7.95
C GLU A 30 11.04 21.17 6.45
N LEU A 31 12.19 20.66 6.00
CA LEU A 31 12.41 20.26 4.61
C LEU A 31 11.65 18.96 4.24
N ASN A 32 11.40 18.09 5.21
CA ASN A 32 10.64 16.87 5.00
C ASN A 32 9.12 17.05 5.24
N THR A 33 8.70 18.20 5.74
CA THR A 33 7.29 18.52 5.87
C THR A 33 6.78 19.11 4.56
N HIS A 34 5.96 18.37 3.84
CA HIS A 34 5.38 18.87 2.58
C HIS A 34 4.25 19.87 2.91
N PRO A 35 4.29 21.12 2.37
CA PRO A 35 3.37 22.18 2.77
C PRO A 35 1.90 21.93 2.39
N THR A 36 1.63 20.94 1.54
CA THR A 36 0.27 20.57 1.10
C THR A 36 -0.16 19.20 1.55
N ASP A 37 0.68 18.46 2.27
CA ASP A 37 0.28 17.17 2.82
C ASP A 37 -0.64 17.37 4.02
N VAL A 38 -1.65 16.54 4.10
CA VAL A 38 -2.58 16.49 5.23
C VAL A 38 -2.09 15.39 6.16
N TYR A 39 -1.63 15.79 7.34
CA TYR A 39 -1.15 14.83 8.34
C TYR A 39 -2.32 14.26 9.15
N PRO A 40 -2.19 13.02 9.66
CA PRO A 40 -3.25 12.40 10.47
C PRO A 40 -3.69 13.23 11.67
N GLU A 41 -2.79 14.02 12.28
CA GLU A 41 -3.09 14.92 13.40
C GLU A 41 -3.96 16.11 13.01
N ASP A 42 -3.93 16.53 11.75
CA ASP A 42 -4.74 17.65 11.23
C ASP A 42 -6.15 17.21 10.86
N MET A 43 -6.38 15.90 10.76
CA MET A 43 -7.68 15.35 10.38
C MET A 43 -8.59 15.14 11.58
N THR A 44 -9.87 15.48 11.40
CA THR A 44 -10.92 15.06 12.32
C THR A 44 -11.08 13.52 12.28
N PRO A 45 -11.62 12.89 13.33
CA PRO A 45 -11.88 11.45 13.33
C PRO A 45 -12.73 10.98 12.14
N THR A 46 -13.67 11.79 11.69
CA THR A 46 -14.52 11.49 10.52
C THR A 46 -13.74 11.53 9.22
N GLU A 47 -12.86 12.50 9.04
CA GLU A 47 -12.01 12.59 7.84
C GLU A 47 -11.03 11.42 7.76
N ARG A 48 -10.42 11.03 8.89
CA ARG A 48 -9.54 9.84 8.94
C ARG A 48 -10.26 8.58 8.47
N VAL A 49 -11.48 8.36 8.95
CA VAL A 49 -12.28 7.22 8.50
C VAL A 49 -12.65 7.36 7.03
N GLY A 50 -12.98 8.56 6.57
CA GLY A 50 -13.30 8.84 5.17
C GLY A 50 -12.18 8.47 4.21
N THR A 51 -10.92 8.80 4.53
CA THR A 51 -9.77 8.44 3.69
C THR A 51 -9.59 6.93 3.55
N LEU A 52 -9.83 6.17 4.62
CA LEU A 52 -9.78 4.70 4.59
C LEU A 52 -10.84 4.13 3.64
N PHE A 53 -12.06 4.69 3.66
CA PHE A 53 -13.12 4.28 2.73
C PHE A 53 -12.78 4.57 1.28
N VAL A 54 -12.18 5.72 0.96
CA VAL A 54 -11.72 6.04 -0.39
C VAL A 54 -10.71 5.01 -0.88
N ALA A 55 -9.72 4.67 -0.04
CA ALA A 55 -8.73 3.64 -0.38
C ALA A 55 -9.38 2.27 -0.62
N MET A 56 -10.33 1.87 0.22
CA MET A 56 -11.04 0.59 0.10
C MET A 56 -11.94 0.52 -1.15
N THR A 57 -12.65 1.60 -1.48
CA THR A 57 -13.57 1.62 -2.63
C THR A 57 -12.85 1.55 -3.96
N ARG A 58 -11.61 2.02 -4.06
CA ARG A 58 -10.78 1.88 -5.27
C ARG A 58 -10.57 0.43 -5.68
N LEU A 59 -10.56 -0.48 -4.71
CA LEU A 59 -10.34 -1.91 -4.96
C LEU A 59 -11.63 -2.68 -5.27
N LEU A 60 -12.78 -2.05 -5.12
CA LEU A 60 -14.06 -2.66 -5.48
C LEU A 60 -14.21 -2.85 -6.99
N ASN A 61 -13.64 -1.94 -7.77
CA ASN A 61 -13.62 -2.01 -9.22
C ASN A 61 -12.20 -2.19 -9.74
N ALA A 62 -12.05 -2.95 -10.83
CA ALA A 62 -10.78 -3.01 -11.53
C ALA A 62 -10.46 -1.63 -12.13
N CYS A 63 -9.29 -1.11 -11.82
CA CYS A 63 -8.81 0.15 -12.37
C CYS A 63 -7.36 0.03 -12.83
N GLN A 64 -6.97 0.95 -13.68
CA GLN A 64 -5.62 0.96 -14.24
C GLN A 64 -4.56 1.29 -13.20
N GLU A 65 -4.90 2.13 -12.22
CA GLU A 65 -3.95 2.57 -11.19
C GLU A 65 -3.43 1.44 -10.32
N ASN A 66 -4.26 0.42 -10.07
CA ASN A 66 -3.84 -0.77 -9.31
C ASN A 66 -3.62 -2.00 -10.19
N ASN A 67 -3.59 -1.84 -11.51
CA ASN A 67 -3.40 -2.92 -12.49
C ASN A 67 -4.44 -4.07 -12.43
N SER A 68 -5.48 -3.96 -11.62
CA SER A 68 -6.49 -5.03 -11.49
C SER A 68 -7.34 -5.21 -12.74
N GLN A 69 -7.31 -4.24 -13.67
CA GLN A 69 -7.91 -4.37 -14.99
C GLN A 69 -7.41 -5.60 -15.77
N HIS A 70 -6.16 -6.02 -15.55
CA HIS A 70 -5.62 -7.20 -16.22
C HIS A 70 -6.38 -8.47 -15.83
N THR A 71 -6.84 -8.56 -14.61
CA THR A 71 -7.64 -9.70 -14.15
C THR A 71 -9.02 -9.71 -14.78
N GLU A 72 -9.65 -8.55 -14.94
CA GLU A 72 -10.94 -8.48 -15.64
C GLU A 72 -10.79 -8.79 -17.13
N GLN A 73 -9.71 -8.36 -17.75
CA GLN A 73 -9.40 -8.77 -19.11
C GLN A 73 -9.16 -10.27 -19.22
N MET A 74 -8.54 -10.89 -18.23
CA MET A 74 -8.36 -12.34 -18.17
C MET A 74 -9.71 -13.07 -18.12
N VAL A 75 -10.57 -12.71 -17.17
CA VAL A 75 -11.90 -13.30 -17.03
C VAL A 75 -12.73 -13.08 -18.31
N GLY A 76 -12.67 -11.88 -18.88
CA GLY A 76 -13.34 -11.56 -20.14
C GLY A 76 -12.87 -12.40 -21.33
N GLN A 77 -11.57 -12.73 -21.37
CA GLN A 77 -11.02 -13.62 -22.42
C GLN A 77 -11.43 -15.08 -22.21
N TYR A 78 -11.44 -15.58 -20.98
CA TYR A 78 -11.92 -16.91 -20.67
C TYR A 78 -13.41 -17.08 -20.95
N GLY A 79 -14.18 -16.01 -20.72
CA GLY A 79 -15.60 -15.95 -21.06
C GLY A 79 -15.90 -15.72 -22.55
N GLY A 80 -14.86 -15.49 -23.37
CA GLY A 80 -15.01 -15.21 -24.81
C GLY A 80 -15.52 -13.80 -25.15
N TYR A 81 -15.50 -12.87 -24.19
CA TYR A 81 -15.92 -11.48 -24.41
C TYR A 81 -14.82 -10.64 -25.07
N PHE A 82 -13.57 -10.99 -24.86
CA PHE A 82 -12.41 -10.29 -25.40
C PHE A 82 -11.46 -11.27 -26.09
N ALA A 83 -10.74 -10.76 -27.08
CA ALA A 83 -9.65 -11.49 -27.73
C ALA A 83 -8.38 -10.64 -27.73
N THR A 84 -7.25 -11.27 -27.51
CA THR A 84 -5.95 -10.63 -27.59
C THR A 84 -5.57 -10.42 -29.05
N THR A 85 -5.33 -9.18 -29.46
CA THR A 85 -4.90 -8.85 -30.83
C THR A 85 -3.39 -8.99 -31.01
N ALA A 86 -2.61 -8.81 -29.92
CA ALA A 86 -1.17 -8.97 -29.93
C ALA A 86 -0.72 -9.66 -28.61
N PRO A 87 -0.09 -10.83 -28.65
CA PRO A 87 0.40 -11.48 -27.44
C PRO A 87 1.58 -10.69 -26.86
N TRP A 88 1.53 -10.41 -25.57
CA TRP A 88 2.62 -9.79 -24.81
C TRP A 88 3.63 -10.86 -24.41
N ASN A 89 4.85 -10.84 -24.98
CA ASN A 89 5.93 -11.75 -24.62
C ASN A 89 5.52 -13.24 -24.58
N GLY A 90 4.60 -13.66 -25.44
CA GLY A 90 4.08 -15.03 -25.45
C GLY A 90 3.03 -15.34 -24.38
N THR A 91 2.71 -14.41 -23.47
CA THR A 91 1.63 -14.58 -22.52
C THR A 91 0.30 -14.17 -23.15
N ASN A 92 -0.72 -15.01 -22.98
CA ASN A 92 -2.03 -14.78 -23.53
C ASN A 92 -3.10 -15.46 -22.67
N PHE A 93 -4.02 -14.71 -22.15
CA PHE A 93 -5.14 -15.24 -21.38
C PHE A 93 -6.06 -16.13 -22.20
N GLY A 94 -6.30 -15.76 -23.45
CA GLY A 94 -7.15 -16.56 -24.37
C GLY A 94 -6.64 -17.98 -24.63
N THR A 95 -5.35 -18.23 -24.44
CA THR A 95 -4.72 -19.56 -24.56
C THR A 95 -4.38 -20.18 -23.20
N PHE A 96 -4.92 -19.68 -22.12
CA PHE A 96 -4.66 -20.13 -20.75
C PHE A 96 -3.17 -20.07 -20.33
N ASN A 97 -2.43 -19.11 -20.86
CA ASN A 97 -1.05 -18.85 -20.53
C ASN A 97 -0.84 -17.42 -19.98
N PRO A 98 -1.45 -17.07 -18.83
CA PRO A 98 -1.31 -15.75 -18.23
C PRO A 98 0.07 -15.52 -17.63
N SER A 99 0.46 -14.26 -17.49
CA SER A 99 1.60 -13.87 -16.66
C SER A 99 1.28 -14.11 -15.18
N ALA A 100 2.21 -14.70 -14.45
CA ALA A 100 2.07 -14.89 -13.01
C ALA A 100 1.86 -13.55 -12.28
N ASP A 101 2.60 -12.52 -12.68
CA ASP A 101 2.47 -11.17 -12.08
C ASP A 101 1.06 -10.59 -12.24
N TRP A 102 0.42 -10.82 -13.39
CA TRP A 102 -0.95 -10.33 -13.61
C TRP A 102 -2.00 -11.10 -12.84
N VAL A 103 -1.78 -12.41 -12.68
CA VAL A 103 -2.68 -13.25 -11.88
C VAL A 103 -2.60 -12.91 -10.40
N ASP A 104 -1.43 -12.49 -9.92
CA ASP A 104 -1.20 -12.22 -8.50
C ASP A 104 -1.76 -10.86 -8.02
N VAL A 105 -1.89 -9.89 -8.93
CA VAL A 105 -2.26 -8.50 -8.58
C VAL A 105 -3.52 -8.39 -7.73
N PRO A 106 -4.68 -8.94 -8.09
CA PRO A 106 -5.91 -8.74 -7.28
C PRO A 106 -5.82 -9.38 -5.90
N TYR A 107 -5.10 -10.49 -5.77
CA TYR A 107 -4.89 -11.14 -4.48
C TYR A 107 -3.97 -10.29 -3.59
N LYS A 108 -2.86 -9.83 -4.15
CA LYS A 108 -1.89 -8.97 -3.48
C LYS A 108 -2.53 -7.66 -3.01
N ASP A 109 -3.21 -6.94 -3.89
CA ASP A 109 -3.81 -5.65 -3.58
C ASP A 109 -4.86 -5.76 -2.47
N MET A 110 -5.63 -6.84 -2.44
CA MET A 110 -6.57 -7.09 -1.37
C MET A 110 -5.89 -7.17 -0.01
N PHE A 111 -4.77 -7.89 0.09
CA PHE A 111 -4.07 -8.06 1.36
C PHE A 111 -3.22 -6.87 1.75
N THR A 112 -2.62 -6.16 0.79
CA THR A 112 -1.70 -5.06 1.07
C THR A 112 -2.37 -3.71 1.17
N GLU A 113 -3.48 -3.50 0.47
CA GLU A 113 -4.16 -2.20 0.42
C GLU A 113 -5.55 -2.23 1.07
N PHE A 114 -6.39 -3.22 0.78
CA PHE A 114 -7.74 -3.26 1.34
C PHE A 114 -7.74 -3.65 2.82
N TYR A 115 -7.08 -4.75 3.14
CA TYR A 115 -7.22 -5.37 4.46
C TYR A 115 -6.68 -4.52 5.61
N PRO A 116 -5.53 -3.83 5.50
CA PRO A 116 -5.05 -2.94 6.55
C PRO A 116 -6.04 -1.81 6.87
N ASN A 117 -6.65 -1.21 5.85
CA ASN A 117 -7.65 -0.17 6.03
C ASN A 117 -8.92 -0.70 6.72
N PHE A 118 -9.38 -1.89 6.34
CA PHE A 118 -10.49 -2.56 6.99
C PHE A 118 -10.20 -2.87 8.47
N GLN A 119 -9.00 -3.36 8.80
CA GLN A 119 -8.60 -3.63 10.18
C GLN A 119 -8.54 -2.36 11.02
N THR A 120 -8.01 -1.27 10.47
CA THR A 120 -7.99 0.02 11.16
C THR A 120 -9.40 0.50 11.50
N ILE A 121 -10.37 0.34 10.59
CA ILE A 121 -11.77 0.67 10.86
C ILE A 121 -12.34 -0.26 11.93
N LYS A 122 -12.08 -1.55 11.84
CA LYS A 122 -12.54 -2.54 12.82
C LYS A 122 -12.03 -2.24 14.23
N GLU A 123 -10.76 -1.91 14.36
CA GLU A 123 -10.13 -1.56 15.63
C GLU A 123 -10.71 -0.26 16.21
N SER A 124 -10.82 0.78 15.39
CA SER A 124 -11.33 2.09 15.81
C SER A 124 -12.81 2.06 16.22
N THR A 125 -13.58 1.13 15.66
CA THR A 125 -15.04 0.99 15.94
C THR A 125 -15.36 -0.12 16.93
N GLY A 126 -14.38 -0.90 17.37
CA GLY A 126 -14.60 -2.12 18.15
C GLY A 126 -15.40 -3.18 17.40
N GLY A 127 -15.41 -3.15 16.07
CA GLY A 127 -16.14 -4.09 15.22
C GLY A 127 -17.66 -3.93 15.29
N THR A 128 -18.17 -2.73 15.60
CA THR A 128 -19.61 -2.46 15.76
C THR A 128 -20.02 -1.15 15.11
N GLY A 129 -21.32 -0.93 14.98
CA GLY A 129 -21.88 0.32 14.46
C GLY A 129 -21.92 0.41 12.94
N TYR A 130 -22.49 1.52 12.44
CA TYR A 130 -22.76 1.70 11.02
C TYR A 130 -21.49 1.85 10.17
N ILE A 131 -20.45 2.45 10.70
CA ILE A 131 -19.15 2.60 10.00
C ILE A 131 -18.56 1.22 9.73
N TYR A 132 -18.52 0.36 10.74
CA TYR A 132 -18.05 -1.00 10.57
C TYR A 132 -18.94 -1.83 9.63
N ALA A 133 -20.26 -1.64 9.68
CA ALA A 133 -21.19 -2.29 8.76
C ALA A 133 -20.90 -1.90 7.30
N TRP A 134 -20.67 -0.63 7.01
CA TRP A 134 -20.27 -0.16 5.67
C TRP A 134 -18.94 -0.77 5.22
N ALA A 135 -17.94 -0.77 6.08
CA ALA A 135 -16.65 -1.40 5.79
C ALA A 135 -16.79 -2.91 5.51
N SER A 136 -17.69 -3.58 6.24
CA SER A 136 -18.00 -5.00 6.03
C SER A 136 -18.69 -5.27 4.70
N ILE A 137 -19.55 -4.37 4.22
CA ILE A 137 -20.16 -4.47 2.89
C ILE A 137 -19.07 -4.38 1.81
N LEU A 138 -18.17 -3.43 1.90
CA LEU A 138 -17.04 -3.32 0.97
C LEU A 138 -16.15 -4.56 1.02
N ARG A 139 -15.89 -5.08 2.23
CA ARG A 139 -15.14 -6.32 2.39
C ARG A 139 -15.79 -7.48 1.64
N VAL A 140 -17.08 -7.66 1.77
CA VAL A 140 -17.81 -8.71 1.03
C VAL A 140 -17.64 -8.53 -0.47
N GLY A 141 -17.79 -7.31 -1.00
CA GLY A 141 -17.66 -7.03 -2.44
C GLY A 141 -16.28 -7.37 -2.98
N VAL A 142 -15.21 -6.94 -2.28
CA VAL A 142 -13.82 -7.23 -2.69
C VAL A 142 -13.51 -8.73 -2.56
N MET A 143 -13.92 -9.36 -1.44
CA MET A 143 -13.69 -10.79 -1.21
C MET A 143 -14.41 -11.68 -2.20
N LEU A 144 -15.62 -11.29 -2.62
CA LEU A 144 -16.36 -12.02 -3.64
C LEU A 144 -15.61 -12.03 -4.97
N ARG A 145 -15.09 -10.88 -5.40
CA ARG A 145 -14.26 -10.79 -6.62
C ARG A 145 -13.02 -11.69 -6.55
N VAL A 146 -12.34 -11.68 -5.42
CA VAL A 146 -11.16 -12.53 -5.23
C VAL A 146 -11.53 -14.00 -5.25
N ALA A 147 -12.64 -14.37 -4.61
CA ALA A 147 -13.13 -15.74 -4.62
C ALA A 147 -13.57 -16.20 -6.03
N ASP A 148 -14.15 -15.31 -6.83
CA ASP A 148 -14.52 -15.61 -8.22
C ASP A 148 -13.31 -15.89 -9.11
N ILE A 149 -12.17 -15.26 -8.82
CA ILE A 149 -10.92 -15.43 -9.58
C ILE A 149 -10.15 -16.67 -9.12
N TYR A 150 -9.96 -16.81 -7.80
CA TYR A 150 -9.03 -17.81 -7.23
C TYR A 150 -9.74 -19.01 -6.60
N GLY A 151 -11.05 -19.00 -6.51
CA GLY A 151 -11.82 -20.02 -5.79
C GLY A 151 -11.86 -19.77 -4.27
N PRO A 152 -11.95 -20.82 -3.45
CA PRO A 152 -12.07 -20.68 -2.00
C PRO A 152 -10.91 -19.92 -1.37
N ILE A 153 -11.24 -18.89 -0.58
CA ILE A 153 -10.27 -18.06 0.15
C ILE A 153 -10.48 -18.20 1.67
N PRO A 154 -9.45 -18.00 2.50
CA PRO A 154 -9.55 -18.12 3.97
C PRO A 154 -10.26 -16.92 4.60
N TYR A 155 -11.52 -16.67 4.21
CA TYR A 155 -12.28 -15.47 4.57
C TYR A 155 -12.38 -15.21 6.08
N SER A 156 -12.63 -16.26 6.88
CA SER A 156 -12.80 -16.15 8.33
C SER A 156 -11.49 -16.03 9.11
N GLU A 157 -10.38 -16.45 8.51
CA GLU A 157 -9.05 -16.46 9.15
C GLU A 157 -8.23 -15.22 8.83
N MET A 158 -8.66 -14.43 7.85
CA MET A 158 -7.94 -13.23 7.44
C MET A 158 -7.79 -12.22 8.58
N GLY A 159 -6.56 -11.75 8.77
CA GLY A 159 -6.21 -10.74 9.77
C GLY A 159 -6.12 -11.27 11.21
N LYS A 160 -6.18 -12.57 11.43
CA LYS A 160 -5.99 -13.15 12.76
C LYS A 160 -4.51 -13.37 13.13
N GLY A 161 -3.59 -13.20 12.18
CA GLY A 161 -2.14 -13.29 12.42
C GLY A 161 -1.62 -14.69 12.68
N GLU A 162 -2.45 -15.70 12.69
CA GLU A 162 -2.07 -17.09 12.88
C GLU A 162 -2.13 -17.83 11.56
N PHE A 163 -0.98 -17.96 10.90
CA PHE A 163 -0.78 -18.99 9.89
C PHE A 163 -0.34 -20.25 10.63
N GLN A 164 -1.24 -21.17 10.80
CA GLN A 164 -0.92 -22.55 11.18
C GLN A 164 -0.68 -23.39 9.94
#